data_2e75520496ce51e67d48e2e6fbf89ac7
#
_entry.id   2e75520496ce51e67d48e2e6fbf89ac7
#
_cell.length_a   1.000
_cell.length_b   1.000
_cell.length_c   1.000
_cell.angle_alpha   90.00
_cell.angle_beta   90.00
_cell.angle_gamma   90.00
#
_symmetry.space_group_name_H-M   'P 1'
#
loop_
_entity.id
_entity.type
_entity.pdbx_description
1 polymer ?
#
loop_
_entity_poly.entity_id
_entity_poly.type
_entity_poly.pdbx_seq_one_letter_code
_entity_poly.pdbx_strand_id
1 'polypeptide(L)'
;AVINVGQECPIPRYQYNQQTGNLEVNGFDFKPIGVILKVTPQVNAAGRIKLTVAPEVSQSINNVVFNGNQIPIIDTRKTATTVSLADGYTMGIGGLLTSSSSDGGNRVPFLGAIPGIGRLFRSENKRQEMTNLIIFITAKTLSADGAPVEKVFESERVRSMNLRREELPGHRDGSDPFVKTPAAKAPVAK
;
A
#
# COMPACT_ATOMS: atom_id res chain seq x y z
N ALA A 1 -7.99 -12.42 9.99
CA ALA A 1 -6.60 -11.94 10.08
C ALA A 1 -6.55 -10.43 9.88
N VAL A 2 -5.59 -9.78 10.52
CA VAL A 2 -5.29 -8.34 10.34
C VAL A 2 -3.80 -8.22 10.06
N ILE A 3 -3.46 -7.54 8.99
CA ILE A 3 -2.08 -7.30 8.58
C ILE A 3 -1.89 -5.79 8.51
N ASN A 4 -0.92 -5.27 9.25
CA ASN A 4 -0.55 -3.85 9.25
C ASN A 4 0.90 -3.73 8.79
N VAL A 5 1.11 -2.95 7.75
CA VAL A 5 2.44 -2.61 7.23
C VAL A 5 2.53 -1.09 7.10
N GLY A 6 3.35 -0.47 7.91
CA GLY A 6 3.45 0.98 7.90
C GLY A 6 4.17 1.54 9.12
N GLN A 7 3.85 2.78 9.42
CA GLN A 7 4.40 3.56 10.53
C GLN A 7 3.28 4.05 11.44
N GLU A 8 3.62 4.42 12.65
CA GLU A 8 2.71 5.09 13.57
C GLU A 8 2.98 6.60 13.56
N CYS A 9 1.93 7.35 13.34
CA CYS A 9 1.99 8.81 13.32
C CYS A 9 1.50 9.38 14.65
N PRO A 10 2.34 10.09 15.42
CA PRO A 10 1.93 10.73 16.65
C PRO A 10 1.08 11.97 16.35
N ILE A 11 -0.12 12.00 16.89
CA ILE A 11 -1.04 13.16 16.83
C ILE A 11 -1.10 13.78 18.22
N PRO A 12 -0.73 15.06 18.39
CA PRO A 12 -0.75 15.70 19.70
C PRO A 12 -2.19 15.86 20.20
N ARG A 13 -2.39 15.53 21.46
CA ARG A 13 -3.65 15.76 22.17
C ARG A 13 -3.52 17.05 22.96
N TYR A 14 -4.44 17.98 22.74
CA TYR A 14 -4.45 19.27 23.43
C TYR A 14 -5.44 19.27 24.59
N GLN A 15 -5.02 19.86 25.69
CA GLN A 15 -5.86 20.15 26.84
C GLN A 15 -5.81 21.64 27.16
N TYR A 16 -6.96 22.22 27.45
CA TYR A 16 -7.04 23.61 27.87
C TYR A 16 -6.68 23.71 29.35
N ASN A 17 -5.62 24.47 29.64
CA ASN A 17 -5.22 24.77 31.01
C ASN A 17 -5.93 26.04 31.48
N GLN A 18 -6.86 25.88 32.42
CA GLN A 18 -7.64 27.00 32.97
C GLN A 18 -6.79 27.99 33.78
N GLN A 19 -5.63 27.57 34.30
CA GLN A 19 -4.75 28.43 35.08
C GLN A 19 -3.90 29.35 34.22
N THR A 20 -3.45 28.85 33.07
CA THR A 20 -2.60 29.62 32.14
C THR A 20 -3.38 30.23 30.99
N GLY A 21 -4.64 29.81 30.77
CA GLY A 21 -5.48 30.27 29.65
C GLY A 21 -5.03 29.74 28.29
N ASN A 22 -4.11 28.78 28.25
CA ASN A 22 -3.49 28.27 27.02
C ASN A 22 -3.85 26.81 26.75
N LEU A 23 -3.73 26.41 25.46
CA LEU A 23 -3.78 25.03 25.06
C LEU A 23 -2.40 24.39 25.25
N GLU A 24 -2.31 23.38 26.07
CA GLU A 24 -1.09 22.61 26.32
C GLU A 24 -1.21 21.21 25.74
N VAL A 25 -0.08 20.64 25.26
CA VAL A 25 -0.04 19.26 24.77
C VAL A 25 -0.04 18.32 25.98
N ASN A 26 -1.07 17.50 26.08
CA ASN A 26 -1.26 16.52 27.17
C ASN A 26 -1.03 15.07 26.72
N GLY A 27 -0.19 14.85 25.70
CA GLY A 27 0.16 13.54 25.22
C GLY A 27 0.00 13.40 23.70
N PHE A 28 0.21 12.17 23.23
CA PHE A 28 0.13 11.84 21.80
C PHE A 28 -0.78 10.63 21.61
N ASP A 29 -1.63 10.68 20.57
CA ASP A 29 -2.35 9.54 20.07
C ASP A 29 -1.60 9.00 18.84
N PHE A 30 -1.22 7.72 18.88
CA PHE A 30 -0.53 7.09 17.75
C PHE A 30 -1.55 6.52 16.78
N LYS A 31 -1.54 7.01 15.54
CA LYS A 31 -2.38 6.51 14.47
C LYS A 31 -1.55 5.73 13.48
N PRO A 32 -1.88 4.45 13.21
CA PRO A 32 -1.17 3.68 12.20
C PRO A 32 -1.45 4.26 10.80
N ILE A 33 -0.40 4.48 10.04
CA ILE A 33 -0.43 4.89 8.63
C ILE A 33 0.34 3.89 7.79
N GLY A 34 -0.16 3.61 6.58
CA GLY A 34 0.41 2.61 5.69
C GLY A 34 -0.68 1.73 5.09
N VAL A 35 -0.40 0.45 4.94
CA VAL A 35 -1.33 -0.54 4.40
C VAL A 35 -1.86 -1.41 5.53
N ILE A 36 -3.17 -1.37 5.73
CA ILE A 36 -3.88 -2.19 6.71
C ILE A 36 -4.84 -3.09 5.94
N LEU A 37 -4.70 -4.39 6.10
CA LEU A 37 -5.57 -5.38 5.49
C LEU A 37 -6.28 -6.19 6.58
N LYS A 38 -7.60 -6.06 6.64
CA LYS A 38 -8.44 -6.94 7.43
C LYS A 38 -9.10 -7.95 6.51
N VAL A 39 -8.92 -9.24 6.77
CA VAL A 39 -9.47 -10.30 5.96
C VAL A 39 -10.07 -11.42 6.82
N THR A 40 -11.29 -11.83 6.44
CA THR A 40 -11.98 -12.97 7.04
C THR A 40 -12.34 -13.96 5.94
N PRO A 41 -11.57 -15.05 5.80
CA PRO A 41 -11.83 -16.10 4.83
C PRO A 41 -12.85 -17.11 5.38
N GLN A 42 -13.67 -17.66 4.49
CA GLN A 42 -14.56 -18.79 4.72
C GLN A 42 -14.46 -19.71 3.52
N VAL A 43 -14.18 -20.98 3.72
CA VAL A 43 -14.13 -21.99 2.67
C VAL A 43 -15.38 -22.87 2.78
N ASN A 44 -16.09 -23.05 1.67
CA ASN A 44 -17.25 -23.93 1.64
C ASN A 44 -16.87 -25.35 1.20
N ALA A 45 -17.80 -26.29 1.34
CA ALA A 45 -17.59 -27.69 0.96
C ALA A 45 -17.32 -27.90 -0.55
N ALA A 46 -17.69 -26.94 -1.40
CA ALA A 46 -17.45 -26.96 -2.83
C ALA A 46 -16.08 -26.36 -3.23
N GLY A 47 -15.18 -26.08 -2.26
CA GLY A 47 -13.87 -25.53 -2.52
C GLY A 47 -13.86 -24.06 -2.95
N ARG A 48 -14.97 -23.34 -2.80
CA ARG A 48 -15.01 -21.88 -3.04
C ARG A 48 -14.65 -21.12 -1.77
N ILE A 49 -13.87 -20.08 -1.95
CA ILE A 49 -13.38 -19.23 -0.88
C ILE A 49 -14.19 -17.93 -0.88
N LYS A 50 -14.96 -17.71 0.18
CA LYS A 50 -15.63 -16.43 0.44
C LYS A 50 -14.71 -15.59 1.32
N LEU A 51 -14.36 -14.38 0.87
CA LEU A 51 -13.48 -13.45 1.56
C LEU A 51 -14.25 -12.18 1.89
N THR A 52 -14.30 -11.83 3.16
CA THR A 52 -14.65 -10.46 3.58
C THR A 52 -13.36 -9.70 3.80
N VAL A 53 -13.14 -8.68 3.00
CA VAL A 53 -11.87 -7.92 2.96
C VAL A 53 -12.12 -6.44 3.14
N ALA A 54 -11.30 -5.82 3.96
CA ALA A 54 -11.32 -4.39 4.20
C ALA A 54 -9.88 -3.85 4.14
N PRO A 55 -9.35 -3.62 2.91
CA PRO A 55 -8.07 -2.95 2.74
C PRO A 55 -8.21 -1.45 3.04
N GLU A 56 -7.21 -0.92 3.71
CA GLU A 56 -7.06 0.50 4.00
C GLU A 56 -5.63 0.91 3.67
N VAL A 57 -5.48 1.98 2.86
CA VAL A 57 -4.19 2.57 2.52
C VAL A 57 -4.20 3.99 3.00
N SER A 58 -3.26 4.36 3.86
CA SER A 58 -3.11 5.70 4.41
C SER A 58 -1.70 6.20 4.25
N GLN A 59 -1.57 7.49 3.96
CA GLN A 59 -0.28 8.17 3.80
C GLN A 59 -0.35 9.58 4.38
N SER A 60 0.75 10.07 4.91
CA SER A 60 0.89 11.47 5.28
C SER A 60 1.31 12.27 4.06
N ILE A 61 0.55 13.31 3.70
CA ILE A 61 0.80 14.12 2.50
C ILE A 61 1.52 15.41 2.88
N ASN A 62 1.00 16.12 3.86
CA ASN A 62 1.45 17.45 4.27
C ASN A 62 1.32 17.60 5.78
N ASN A 63 1.94 18.66 6.31
CA ASN A 63 1.77 19.08 7.68
C ASN A 63 1.06 20.43 7.73
N VAL A 64 0.16 20.59 8.69
CA VAL A 64 -0.47 21.87 9.03
C VAL A 64 0.09 22.34 10.37
N VAL A 65 0.42 23.61 10.45
CA VAL A 65 0.88 24.22 11.71
C VAL A 65 -0.32 24.64 12.53
N PHE A 66 -0.46 24.07 13.71
CA PHE A 66 -1.47 24.45 14.69
C PHE A 66 -0.80 24.74 16.04
N ASN A 67 -1.00 25.95 16.57
CA ASN A 67 -0.41 26.38 17.85
C ASN A 67 1.11 26.11 17.96
N GLY A 68 1.87 26.39 16.86
CA GLY A 68 3.30 26.16 16.80
C GLY A 68 3.76 24.72 16.57
N ASN A 69 2.83 23.76 16.57
CA ASN A 69 3.12 22.34 16.32
C ASN A 69 2.71 21.95 14.90
N GLN A 70 3.50 21.08 14.27
CA GLN A 70 3.19 20.50 12.98
C GLN A 70 2.30 19.27 13.15
N ILE A 71 1.09 19.32 12.59
CA ILE A 71 0.14 18.21 12.59
C ILE A 71 0.09 17.62 11.19
N PRO A 72 0.32 16.32 11.02
CA PRO A 72 0.25 15.67 9.71
C PRO A 72 -1.19 15.56 9.20
N ILE A 73 -1.39 15.82 7.91
CA ILE A 73 -2.62 15.49 7.20
C ILE A 73 -2.48 14.08 6.66
N ILE A 74 -3.42 13.22 7.02
CA ILE A 74 -3.43 11.82 6.61
C ILE A 74 -4.51 11.62 5.55
N ASP A 75 -4.08 11.26 4.34
CA ASP A 75 -4.97 10.79 3.27
C ASP A 75 -5.21 9.29 3.45
N THR A 76 -6.48 8.90 3.53
CA THR A 76 -6.87 7.50 3.75
C THR A 76 -7.83 7.04 2.67
N ARG A 77 -7.52 5.91 2.04
CA ARG A 77 -8.36 5.21 1.08
C ARG A 77 -8.71 3.85 1.65
N LYS A 78 -10.00 3.60 1.84
CA LYS A 78 -10.48 2.33 2.39
C LYS A 78 -11.67 1.81 1.60
N THR A 79 -11.72 0.50 1.50
CA THR A 79 -12.82 -0.23 0.87
C THR A 79 -13.20 -1.40 1.77
N ALA A 80 -14.45 -1.78 1.79
CA ALA A 80 -14.91 -2.99 2.45
C ALA A 80 -15.82 -3.75 1.50
N THR A 81 -15.50 -5.01 1.23
CA THR A 81 -16.27 -5.83 0.30
C THR A 81 -16.20 -7.31 0.65
N THR A 82 -17.17 -8.07 0.15
CA THR A 82 -17.16 -9.52 0.26
C THR A 82 -17.16 -10.10 -1.14
N VAL A 83 -16.19 -10.96 -1.41
CA VAL A 83 -16.00 -11.62 -2.70
C VAL A 83 -15.99 -13.13 -2.54
N SER A 84 -16.40 -13.85 -3.58
CA SER A 84 -16.33 -15.31 -3.64
C SER A 84 -15.55 -15.73 -4.87
N LEU A 85 -14.47 -16.48 -4.67
CA LEU A 85 -13.61 -16.95 -5.75
C LEU A 85 -13.26 -18.41 -5.58
N ALA A 86 -12.82 -19.04 -6.66
CA ALA A 86 -12.27 -20.38 -6.63
C ALA A 86 -10.83 -20.37 -6.17
N ASP A 87 -10.33 -21.52 -5.71
CA ASP A 87 -8.94 -21.65 -5.27
C ASP A 87 -7.94 -21.30 -6.39
N GLY A 88 -6.95 -20.47 -6.05
CA GLY A 88 -5.91 -20.00 -6.98
C GLY A 88 -6.33 -18.85 -7.91
N TYR A 89 -7.59 -18.42 -7.92
CA TYR A 89 -8.06 -17.36 -8.81
C TYR A 89 -7.83 -15.97 -8.22
N THR A 90 -7.66 -15.01 -9.13
CA THR A 90 -7.50 -13.58 -8.81
C THR A 90 -8.76 -12.83 -9.22
N MET A 91 -9.25 -11.96 -8.34
CA MET A 91 -10.37 -11.07 -8.63
C MET A 91 -9.99 -9.62 -8.33
N GLY A 92 -10.39 -8.71 -9.22
CA GLY A 92 -10.36 -7.27 -8.96
C GLY A 92 -11.56 -6.88 -8.11
N ILE A 93 -11.33 -6.21 -6.98
CA ILE A 93 -12.41 -5.84 -6.05
C ILE A 93 -12.82 -4.37 -6.15
N GLY A 94 -12.04 -3.58 -6.83
CA GLY A 94 -12.36 -2.18 -7.03
C GLY A 94 -11.15 -1.37 -7.44
N GLY A 95 -11.42 -0.12 -7.75
CA GLY A 95 -10.40 0.85 -8.09
C GLY A 95 -10.88 2.27 -7.78
N LEU A 96 -9.93 3.17 -7.62
CA LEU A 96 -10.15 4.59 -7.47
C LEU A 96 -9.26 5.33 -8.45
N LEU A 97 -9.89 6.12 -9.31
CA LEU A 97 -9.22 7.05 -10.20
C LEU A 97 -9.38 8.46 -9.63
N THR A 98 -8.29 9.08 -9.28
CA THR A 98 -8.27 10.49 -8.87
C THR A 98 -7.50 11.28 -9.91
N SER A 99 -8.15 12.31 -10.47
CA SER A 99 -7.52 13.26 -11.37
C SER A 99 -7.52 14.64 -10.73
N SER A 100 -6.34 15.22 -10.60
CA SER A 100 -6.15 16.59 -10.13
C SER A 100 -5.54 17.40 -11.25
N SER A 101 -6.18 18.51 -11.62
CA SER A 101 -5.66 19.46 -12.58
C SER A 101 -5.47 20.80 -11.89
N SER A 102 -4.26 21.32 -11.97
CA SER A 102 -3.93 22.65 -11.45
C SER A 102 -3.41 23.50 -12.59
N ASP A 103 -4.17 24.54 -12.94
CA ASP A 103 -3.77 25.52 -13.92
C ASP A 103 -3.33 26.79 -13.19
N GLY A 104 -2.05 27.12 -13.30
CA GLY A 104 -1.44 28.32 -12.74
C GLY A 104 -0.78 29.13 -13.86
N GLY A 105 -0.83 30.43 -13.75
CA GLY A 105 -0.14 31.28 -14.70
C GLY A 105 0.07 32.68 -14.15
N ASN A 106 1.25 33.21 -14.38
CA ASN A 106 1.57 34.60 -14.10
C ASN A 106 1.65 35.37 -15.41
N ARG A 107 0.97 36.52 -15.46
CA ARG A 107 1.07 37.42 -16.61
C ARG A 107 1.42 38.82 -16.12
N VAL A 108 2.26 39.50 -16.89
CA VAL A 108 2.56 40.90 -16.66
C VAL A 108 1.35 41.72 -17.12
N PRO A 109 0.78 42.59 -16.25
CA PRO A 109 -0.33 43.46 -16.64
C PRO A 109 0.05 44.29 -17.87
N PHE A 110 -0.90 44.55 -18.75
CA PHE A 110 -0.78 45.26 -20.02
C PHE A 110 0.03 44.53 -21.09
N LEU A 111 1.27 44.08 -20.81
CA LEU A 111 2.17 43.44 -21.79
C LEU A 111 1.71 42.01 -22.15
N GLY A 112 1.14 41.28 -21.21
CA GLY A 112 0.60 39.94 -21.44
C GLY A 112 -0.68 39.88 -22.26
N ALA A 113 -1.34 41.03 -22.50
CA ALA A 113 -2.59 41.12 -23.27
C ALA A 113 -2.36 41.47 -24.76
N ILE A 114 -1.13 41.77 -25.19
CA ILE A 114 -0.84 42.20 -26.54
C ILE A 114 -0.87 40.98 -27.46
N PRO A 115 -1.71 40.94 -28.52
CA PRO A 115 -1.72 39.87 -29.48
C PRO A 115 -0.38 39.79 -30.25
N GLY A 116 0.19 38.60 -30.32
CA GLY A 116 1.48 38.34 -30.99
C GLY A 116 2.66 38.23 -30.03
N ILE A 117 2.90 39.22 -29.18
CA ILE A 117 4.06 39.24 -28.26
C ILE A 117 3.71 38.88 -26.80
N GLY A 118 2.44 38.87 -26.43
CA GLY A 118 1.97 38.57 -25.09
C GLY A 118 2.41 37.19 -24.54
N ARG A 119 2.74 36.22 -25.40
CA ARG A 119 3.29 34.92 -25.03
C ARG A 119 4.65 35.02 -24.34
N LEU A 120 5.46 36.02 -24.66
CA LEU A 120 6.76 36.24 -24.01
C LEU A 120 6.63 36.79 -22.58
N PHE A 121 5.46 37.38 -22.24
CA PHE A 121 5.19 38.04 -20.98
C PHE A 121 4.15 37.30 -20.10
N ARG A 122 3.86 36.03 -20.42
CA ARG A 122 3.03 35.14 -19.64
C ARG A 122 3.71 33.80 -19.42
N SER A 123 3.61 33.27 -18.23
CA SER A 123 4.00 31.91 -17.89
C SER A 123 2.74 31.12 -17.60
N GLU A 124 2.52 30.03 -18.32
CA GLU A 124 1.45 29.07 -18.06
C GLU A 124 2.07 27.82 -17.47
N ASN A 125 1.59 27.43 -16.28
CA ASN A 125 1.99 26.18 -15.64
C ASN A 125 0.73 25.31 -15.51
N LYS A 126 0.67 24.25 -16.32
CA LYS A 126 -0.39 23.23 -16.24
C LYS A 126 0.18 21.98 -15.61
N ARG A 127 -0.37 21.61 -14.46
CA ARG A 127 -0.03 20.36 -13.79
C ARG A 127 -1.25 19.47 -13.76
N GLN A 128 -1.13 18.31 -14.36
CA GLN A 128 -2.14 17.27 -14.30
C GLN A 128 -1.53 16.05 -13.60
N GLU A 129 -2.18 15.62 -12.56
CA GLU A 129 -1.78 14.44 -11.79
C GLU A 129 -2.93 13.44 -11.79
N MET A 130 -2.63 12.23 -12.26
CA MET A 130 -3.57 11.11 -12.25
C MET A 130 -3.04 10.05 -11.29
N THR A 131 -3.85 9.68 -10.32
CA THR A 131 -3.55 8.58 -9.41
C THR A 131 -4.58 7.49 -9.58
N ASN A 132 -4.10 6.28 -9.90
CA ASN A 132 -4.91 5.08 -10.07
C ASN A 132 -4.57 4.09 -8.94
N LEU A 133 -5.58 3.68 -8.22
CA LEU A 133 -5.48 2.59 -7.24
C LEU A 133 -6.39 1.45 -7.71
N ILE A 134 -5.82 0.30 -8.01
CA ILE A 134 -6.56 -0.91 -8.36
C ILE A 134 -6.19 -1.99 -7.36
N ILE A 135 -7.20 -2.67 -6.82
CA ILE A 135 -7.02 -3.70 -5.79
C ILE A 135 -7.39 -5.05 -6.38
N PHE A 136 -6.41 -5.96 -6.42
CA PHE A 136 -6.59 -7.36 -6.81
C PHE A 136 -6.39 -8.25 -5.60
N ILE A 137 -7.22 -9.29 -5.49
CA ILE A 137 -7.09 -10.32 -4.45
C ILE A 137 -6.96 -11.68 -5.11
N THR A 138 -5.95 -12.42 -4.66
CA THR A 138 -5.76 -13.82 -4.98
C THR A 138 -5.89 -14.63 -3.69
N ALA A 139 -6.72 -15.65 -3.68
CA ALA A 139 -6.82 -16.56 -2.54
C ALA A 139 -6.43 -17.97 -2.95
N LYS A 140 -5.68 -18.62 -2.07
CA LYS A 140 -5.24 -19.99 -2.24
C LYS A 140 -5.43 -20.77 -0.95
N THR A 141 -5.99 -21.97 -1.04
CA THR A 141 -6.11 -22.87 0.09
C THR A 141 -4.81 -23.64 0.31
N LEU A 142 -4.41 -23.73 1.56
CA LEU A 142 -3.26 -24.54 1.98
C LEU A 142 -3.77 -25.66 2.87
N SER A 143 -3.09 -26.82 2.84
CA SER A 143 -3.38 -27.90 3.78
C SER A 143 -3.09 -27.48 5.22
N ALA A 144 -3.66 -28.17 6.20
CA ALA A 144 -3.44 -27.86 7.62
C ALA A 144 -1.99 -28.01 8.05
N ASP A 145 -1.23 -28.85 7.36
CA ASP A 145 0.21 -29.06 7.59
C ASP A 145 1.11 -28.01 6.92
N GLY A 146 0.49 -27.00 6.28
CA GLY A 146 1.18 -26.02 5.49
C GLY A 146 1.48 -26.49 4.06
N ALA A 147 2.19 -25.66 3.31
CA ALA A 147 2.66 -26.00 1.97
C ALA A 147 4.09 -25.47 1.79
N PRO A 148 4.92 -26.16 0.99
CA PRO A 148 6.24 -25.65 0.68
C PRO A 148 6.14 -24.29 -0.02
N VAL A 149 7.13 -23.43 0.25
CA VAL A 149 7.17 -22.03 -0.25
C VAL A 149 6.95 -21.96 -1.77
N GLU A 150 7.45 -22.92 -2.51
CA GLU A 150 7.30 -23.02 -3.97
C GLU A 150 5.85 -23.21 -4.45
N LYS A 151 4.98 -23.76 -3.60
CA LYS A 151 3.55 -23.89 -3.88
C LYS A 151 2.76 -22.65 -3.45
N VAL A 152 3.26 -21.90 -2.48
CA VAL A 152 2.64 -20.68 -1.97
C VAL A 152 2.91 -19.51 -2.89
N PHE A 153 4.16 -19.37 -3.34
CA PHE A 153 4.57 -18.31 -4.25
C PHE A 153 4.81 -18.91 -5.64
N GLU A 154 4.00 -18.49 -6.60
CA GLU A 154 4.22 -18.87 -8.00
C GLU A 154 5.58 -18.32 -8.48
N SER A 155 6.39 -19.17 -9.09
CA SER A 155 7.75 -18.84 -9.53
C SER A 155 7.83 -17.64 -10.47
N GLU A 156 6.78 -17.40 -11.27
CA GLU A 156 6.70 -16.22 -12.17
C GLU A 156 6.53 -14.92 -11.41
N ARG A 157 5.69 -14.90 -10.36
CA ARG A 157 5.52 -13.70 -9.53
C ARG A 157 6.76 -13.35 -8.72
N VAL A 158 7.45 -14.37 -8.22
CA VAL A 158 8.74 -14.19 -7.53
C VAL A 158 9.78 -13.63 -8.48
N ARG A 159 9.82 -14.10 -9.73
CA ARG A 159 10.70 -13.55 -10.77
C ARG A 159 10.37 -12.10 -11.13
N SER A 160 9.09 -11.76 -11.24
CA SER A 160 8.67 -10.38 -11.55
C SER A 160 9.01 -9.38 -10.45
N MET A 161 9.09 -9.83 -9.21
CA MET A 161 9.53 -9.02 -8.07
C MET A 161 11.05 -8.91 -7.93
N ASN A 162 11.81 -9.58 -8.82
CA ASN A 162 13.28 -9.63 -8.80
C ASN A 162 13.85 -10.13 -7.45
N LEU A 163 13.07 -10.90 -6.70
CA LEU A 163 13.49 -11.51 -5.44
C LEU A 163 14.36 -12.73 -5.75
N ARG A 164 15.50 -12.80 -5.11
CA ARG A 164 16.35 -14.00 -5.18
C ARG A 164 15.71 -15.09 -4.34
N ARG A 165 15.91 -16.34 -4.77
CA ARG A 165 15.39 -17.52 -4.08
C ARG A 165 15.86 -17.59 -2.62
N GLU A 166 17.03 -17.06 -2.35
CA GLU A 166 17.67 -16.96 -1.03
C GLU A 166 16.97 -15.99 -0.09
N GLU A 167 16.24 -15.01 -0.63
CA GLU A 167 15.50 -13.98 0.12
C GLU A 167 14.08 -14.43 0.52
N LEU A 168 13.66 -15.60 0.05
CA LEU A 168 12.34 -16.13 0.38
C LEU A 168 12.33 -16.77 1.77
N PRO A 169 11.33 -16.50 2.61
CA PRO A 169 11.21 -17.17 3.89
C PRO A 169 11.09 -18.69 3.70
N GLY A 170 11.91 -19.44 4.42
CA GLY A 170 11.97 -20.91 4.32
C GLY A 170 12.93 -21.45 3.28
N HIS A 171 13.71 -20.60 2.62
CA HIS A 171 14.83 -21.08 1.78
C HIS A 171 15.86 -21.81 2.65
N ARG A 172 16.23 -23.02 2.20
CA ARG A 172 17.26 -23.84 2.84
C ARG A 172 18.37 -24.02 1.83
N ASP A 173 19.57 -23.57 2.18
CA ASP A 173 20.77 -23.60 1.33
C ASP A 173 21.44 -24.98 1.27
N GLY A 174 20.83 -26.01 1.88
CA GLY A 174 21.41 -27.33 1.98
C GLY A 174 22.40 -27.49 3.13
N SER A 175 22.71 -26.43 3.86
CA SER A 175 23.57 -26.49 5.05
C SER A 175 22.83 -27.00 6.31
N ASP A 176 21.52 -27.16 6.23
CA ASP A 176 20.69 -27.69 7.31
C ASP A 176 20.96 -29.18 7.51
N PRO A 177 21.53 -29.61 8.67
CA PRO A 177 21.88 -30.98 8.93
C PRO A 177 20.70 -31.97 8.97
N PHE A 178 19.46 -31.44 8.99
CA PHE A 178 18.24 -32.26 9.01
C PHE A 178 17.62 -32.49 7.62
N VAL A 179 18.15 -31.87 6.57
CA VAL A 179 17.72 -32.12 5.19
C VAL A 179 18.59 -33.15 4.57
N LYS A 180 18.09 -34.38 4.33
CA LYS A 180 18.74 -35.36 3.46
C LYS A 180 18.78 -34.79 2.04
N THR A 181 19.92 -34.32 1.60
CA THR A 181 20.18 -33.95 0.19
C THR A 181 19.85 -35.17 -0.68
N PRO A 182 18.94 -35.09 -1.66
CA PRO A 182 18.75 -36.15 -2.62
C PRO A 182 20.11 -36.34 -3.35
N ALA A 183 20.64 -37.57 -3.32
CA ALA A 183 21.91 -37.88 -3.94
C ALA A 183 21.92 -37.35 -5.39
N ALA A 184 22.91 -36.52 -5.70
CA ALA A 184 23.12 -36.03 -7.05
C ALA A 184 23.18 -37.24 -8.01
N LYS A 185 22.27 -37.25 -8.99
CA LYS A 185 22.27 -38.23 -10.08
C LYS A 185 23.64 -38.15 -10.77
N ALA A 186 24.41 -39.22 -10.67
CA ALA A 186 25.70 -39.34 -11.35
C ALA A 186 25.52 -39.02 -12.86
N PRO A 187 26.45 -38.32 -13.49
CA PRO A 187 26.38 -38.07 -14.91
C PRO A 187 26.47 -39.41 -15.68
N VAL A 188 25.50 -39.66 -16.53
CA VAL A 188 25.49 -40.76 -17.45
C VAL A 188 26.67 -40.56 -18.40
N ALA A 189 27.71 -41.36 -18.26
CA ALA A 189 28.82 -41.40 -19.19
C ALA A 189 28.31 -41.87 -20.55
N LYS A 190 28.67 -41.14 -21.59
CA LYS A 190 28.47 -41.49 -22.99
C LYS A 190 29.59 -42.43 -23.44
#